data_56a781b7307bf00f5c6ee77bf23f8bc9
#
_entry.id   56a781b7307bf00f5c6ee77bf23f8bc9
#
_cell.length_a   1.000
_cell.length_b   1.000
_cell.length_c   1.000
_cell.angle_alpha   90.00
_cell.angle_beta   90.00
_cell.angle_gamma   90.00
#
_symmetry.space_group_name_H-M   'P 1'
#
loop_
_entity.id
_entity.type
_entity.pdbx_description
1 polymer ?
#
loop_
_entity_poly.entity_id
_entity_poly.type
_entity_poly.pdbx_seq_one_letter_code
_entity_poly.pdbx_strand_id
1 'polypeptide(L)'
;MQKANYFENLTFQGGRKINISERIDEKFSDTLHWHQYAELLLSRCDGNEVVVDFTTYQLKMNDIVFVASGSLHSVHYVTPESFFLVQFPLELFTQLNEFKPVFSALSRNPMIAYDPVSQEHNEIISCLSRIRALNAAGELFYEVSIYSELLKAFLQIGLLQGRAVTSNLPANEKTDMKNMGLIAEACLYISENCTEPLTPDDVSRHIGMSKSHFSHLFRTYVDMTFVDFLTTERIKRAEGFFSDPNVHVVDVAYDSGFTSISSFNRAFRKVKGCSPTEFRRTRVD
;
A
#
# COMPACT_ATOMS: atom_id res chain seq x y z
N MET A 1 -7.36 -22.33 -17.95
CA MET A 1 -6.92 -22.14 -16.58
C MET A 1 -7.77 -21.04 -15.97
N GLN A 2 -8.65 -21.38 -15.02
CA GLN A 2 -9.35 -20.36 -14.22
C GLN A 2 -8.32 -19.49 -13.53
N LYS A 3 -8.40 -18.17 -13.70
CA LYS A 3 -7.62 -17.23 -12.88
C LYS A 3 -8.09 -17.45 -11.45
N ALA A 4 -7.27 -18.06 -10.61
CA ALA A 4 -7.50 -18.12 -9.19
C ALA A 4 -7.69 -16.67 -8.69
N ASN A 5 -8.78 -16.42 -7.97
CA ASN A 5 -9.06 -15.10 -7.44
C ASN A 5 -8.23 -14.95 -6.16
N TYR A 6 -7.02 -14.43 -6.28
CA TYR A 6 -6.09 -14.21 -5.17
C TYR A 6 -6.45 -12.97 -4.32
N PHE A 7 -7.55 -12.29 -4.65
CA PHE A 7 -7.97 -11.11 -3.91
C PHE A 7 -8.68 -11.49 -2.60
N GLU A 8 -8.14 -11.03 -1.51
CA GLU A 8 -8.77 -11.09 -0.19
C GLU A 8 -9.53 -9.81 0.10
N ASN A 9 -10.84 -9.93 0.32
CA ASN A 9 -11.67 -8.81 0.73
C ASN A 9 -11.68 -8.71 2.26
N LEU A 10 -10.76 -7.91 2.80
CA LEU A 10 -10.67 -7.67 4.23
C LEU A 10 -11.79 -6.72 4.70
N THR A 11 -12.61 -7.20 5.61
CA THR A 11 -13.60 -6.39 6.33
C THR A 11 -13.26 -6.39 7.81
N PHE A 12 -12.99 -5.22 8.37
CA PHE A 12 -12.63 -5.10 9.78
C PHE A 12 -13.87 -4.84 10.64
N GLN A 13 -13.94 -5.49 11.81
CA GLN A 13 -15.06 -5.37 12.71
C GLN A 13 -15.27 -3.95 13.23
N GLY A 14 -16.53 -3.51 13.35
CA GLY A 14 -16.89 -2.23 13.97
C GLY A 14 -16.52 -0.99 13.17
N GLY A 15 -16.35 -1.09 11.84
CA GLY A 15 -15.98 0.06 10.98
C GLY A 15 -14.53 0.53 11.16
N ARG A 16 -13.69 -0.27 11.80
CA ARG A 16 -12.26 0.00 11.99
C ARG A 16 -11.54 0.01 10.64
N LYS A 17 -10.46 0.79 10.56
CA LYS A 17 -9.58 0.83 9.39
C LYS A 17 -8.26 0.09 9.59
N ILE A 18 -8.00 -0.37 10.81
CA ILE A 18 -6.79 -1.12 11.19
C ILE A 18 -7.20 -2.48 11.70
N ASN A 19 -6.50 -3.52 11.26
CA ASN A 19 -6.59 -4.86 11.83
C ASN A 19 -5.29 -5.21 12.54
N ILE A 20 -5.41 -5.76 13.73
CA ILE A 20 -4.28 -6.26 14.52
C ILE A 20 -4.59 -7.68 14.92
N SER A 21 -3.70 -8.59 14.59
CA SER A 21 -3.84 -10.01 14.93
C SER A 21 -2.55 -10.56 15.53
N GLU A 22 -2.74 -11.40 16.55
CA GLU A 22 -1.67 -12.21 17.14
C GLU A 22 -1.69 -13.65 16.61
N ARG A 23 -2.56 -13.94 15.65
CA ARG A 23 -2.73 -15.25 15.03
C ARG A 23 -3.01 -15.09 13.55
N ILE A 24 -2.35 -15.87 12.72
CA ILE A 24 -2.67 -15.99 11.30
C ILE A 24 -3.82 -16.99 11.13
N ASP A 25 -4.85 -16.62 10.38
CA ASP A 25 -5.96 -17.53 10.04
C ASP A 25 -5.44 -18.63 9.10
N GLU A 26 -5.74 -19.90 9.42
CA GLU A 26 -5.29 -21.08 8.67
C GLU A 26 -5.66 -21.05 7.18
N LYS A 27 -6.76 -20.38 6.81
CA LYS A 27 -7.16 -20.26 5.38
C LYS A 27 -6.24 -19.30 4.58
N PHE A 28 -5.47 -18.45 5.23
CA PHE A 28 -4.49 -17.55 4.60
C PHE A 28 -3.06 -18.04 4.75
N SER A 29 -2.82 -19.08 5.55
CA SER A 29 -1.58 -19.83 5.55
C SER A 29 -1.38 -20.53 4.22
N ASP A 30 -0.17 -20.45 3.69
CA ASP A 30 0.26 -21.13 2.46
C ASP A 30 -0.49 -20.72 1.17
N THR A 31 -1.49 -19.84 1.28
CA THR A 31 -2.29 -19.41 0.13
C THR A 31 -1.78 -18.07 -0.36
N LEU A 32 -1.35 -18.03 -1.63
CA LEU A 32 -0.95 -16.79 -2.28
C LEU A 32 -2.17 -15.88 -2.45
N HIS A 33 -2.12 -14.67 -1.89
CA HIS A 33 -3.23 -13.70 -1.92
C HIS A 33 -2.71 -12.26 -1.97
N TRP A 34 -3.61 -11.32 -2.20
CA TRP A 34 -3.34 -9.88 -2.10
C TRP A 34 -4.57 -9.13 -1.62
N HIS A 35 -4.37 -7.97 -1.02
CA HIS A 35 -5.44 -7.07 -0.56
C HIS A 35 -5.00 -5.60 -0.65
N GLN A 36 -5.94 -4.70 -0.36
CA GLN A 36 -5.73 -3.25 -0.50
C GLN A 36 -4.99 -2.59 0.67
N TYR A 37 -4.72 -3.31 1.74
CA TYR A 37 -4.04 -2.80 2.93
C TYR A 37 -2.53 -3.09 2.84
N ALA A 38 -1.72 -2.24 3.50
CA ALA A 38 -0.35 -2.58 3.80
C ALA A 38 -0.30 -3.41 5.09
N GLU A 39 0.74 -4.25 5.23
CA GLU A 39 0.97 -5.07 6.41
C GLU A 39 2.37 -4.88 6.98
N LEU A 40 2.46 -4.94 8.32
CA LEU A 40 3.69 -5.24 9.04
C LEU A 40 3.53 -6.60 9.72
N LEU A 41 4.39 -7.54 9.38
CA LEU A 41 4.49 -8.87 9.96
C LEU A 41 5.74 -8.95 10.83
N LEU A 42 5.58 -9.04 12.15
CA LEU A 42 6.68 -9.29 13.08
C LEU A 42 6.77 -10.78 13.38
N SER A 43 7.90 -11.40 13.06
CA SER A 43 8.19 -12.78 13.43
C SER A 43 8.47 -12.93 14.93
N ARG A 44 7.80 -13.85 15.61
CA ARG A 44 7.91 -14.10 17.04
C ARG A 44 8.76 -15.33 17.38
N CYS A 45 9.24 -16.03 16.35
CA CYS A 45 10.17 -17.17 16.48
C CYS A 45 10.99 -17.34 15.21
N ASP A 46 12.01 -18.17 15.28
CA ASP A 46 12.77 -18.59 14.12
C ASP A 46 11.99 -19.61 13.28
N GLY A 47 12.21 -19.60 11.97
CA GLY A 47 11.68 -20.60 11.03
C GLY A 47 10.36 -20.20 10.35
N ASN A 48 9.80 -19.05 10.64
CA ASN A 48 8.71 -18.49 9.85
C ASN A 48 9.21 -18.09 8.45
N GLU A 49 8.29 -18.11 7.48
CA GLU A 49 8.58 -17.73 6.11
C GLU A 49 7.49 -16.82 5.57
N VAL A 50 7.86 -15.81 4.81
CA VAL A 50 6.92 -14.95 4.07
C VAL A 50 7.38 -14.89 2.62
N VAL A 51 6.45 -15.13 1.70
CA VAL A 51 6.68 -14.90 0.27
C VAL A 51 6.05 -13.56 -0.10
N VAL A 52 6.81 -12.66 -0.72
CA VAL A 52 6.30 -11.39 -1.25
C VAL A 52 6.74 -11.28 -2.70
N ASP A 53 5.78 -11.09 -3.61
CA ASP A 53 6.01 -10.95 -5.05
C ASP A 53 6.99 -12.02 -5.60
N PHE A 54 6.74 -13.30 -5.23
CA PHE A 54 7.50 -14.50 -5.60
C PHE A 54 8.91 -14.60 -4.99
N THR A 55 9.28 -13.71 -4.06
CA THR A 55 10.53 -13.79 -3.31
C THR A 55 10.27 -14.34 -1.91
N THR A 56 10.99 -15.37 -1.51
CA THR A 56 10.86 -16.02 -0.22
C THR A 56 11.83 -15.41 0.80
N TYR A 57 11.31 -15.05 1.96
CA TYR A 57 12.06 -14.51 3.10
C TYR A 57 11.96 -15.47 4.28
N GLN A 58 13.12 -16.06 4.68
CA GLN A 58 13.24 -16.85 5.89
C GLN A 58 13.46 -15.93 7.08
N LEU A 59 12.61 -16.05 8.10
CA LEU A 59 12.59 -15.11 9.21
C LEU A 59 13.15 -15.73 10.50
N LYS A 60 13.85 -14.89 11.24
CA LYS A 60 14.25 -15.14 12.63
C LYS A 60 13.32 -14.36 13.57
N MET A 61 13.43 -14.64 14.85
CA MET A 61 12.75 -13.89 15.89
C MET A 61 13.05 -12.39 15.80
N ASN A 62 12.01 -11.57 15.83
CA ASN A 62 12.02 -10.11 15.70
C ASN A 62 12.33 -9.55 14.30
N ASP A 63 12.53 -10.40 13.28
CA ASP A 63 12.52 -9.91 11.90
C ASP A 63 11.13 -9.39 11.53
N ILE A 64 11.10 -8.34 10.72
CA ILE A 64 9.87 -7.70 10.28
C ILE A 64 9.80 -7.77 8.75
N VAL A 65 8.62 -8.07 8.23
CA VAL A 65 8.34 -7.97 6.79
C VAL A 65 7.24 -6.92 6.57
N PHE A 66 7.48 -6.02 5.64
CA PHE A 66 6.48 -5.08 5.15
C PHE A 66 5.89 -5.60 3.85
N VAL A 67 4.58 -5.78 3.81
CA VAL A 67 3.84 -6.11 2.58
C VAL A 67 3.11 -4.85 2.11
N ALA A 68 3.45 -4.39 0.91
CA ALA A 68 2.79 -3.22 0.34
C ALA A 68 1.36 -3.55 -0.10
N SER A 69 0.49 -2.53 -0.11
CA SER A 69 -0.87 -2.67 -0.65
C SER A 69 -0.83 -3.21 -2.08
N GLY A 70 -1.56 -4.30 -2.33
CA GLY A 70 -1.65 -4.94 -3.64
C GLY A 70 -0.52 -5.93 -3.96
N SER A 71 0.51 -6.07 -3.13
CA SER A 71 1.55 -7.08 -3.31
C SER A 71 1.00 -8.49 -3.09
N LEU A 72 1.38 -9.40 -3.97
CA LEU A 72 1.01 -10.80 -3.89
C LEU A 72 1.88 -11.49 -2.84
N HIS A 73 1.28 -12.08 -1.80
CA HIS A 73 2.03 -12.67 -0.70
C HIS A 73 1.39 -13.92 -0.12
N SER A 74 2.19 -14.70 0.60
CA SER A 74 1.73 -15.79 1.46
C SER A 74 2.59 -15.88 2.71
N VAL A 75 2.02 -16.43 3.78
CA VAL A 75 2.67 -16.57 5.08
C VAL A 75 2.71 -18.04 5.46
N HIS A 76 3.91 -18.56 5.73
CA HIS A 76 4.15 -19.89 6.24
C HIS A 76 4.65 -19.77 7.67
N TYR A 77 3.93 -20.31 8.63
CA TYR A 77 4.22 -20.13 10.05
C TYR A 77 4.58 -21.45 10.74
N VAL A 78 5.43 -21.35 11.75
CA VAL A 78 5.77 -22.50 12.63
C VAL A 78 4.56 -22.87 13.51
N THR A 79 3.90 -21.84 14.07
CA THR A 79 2.61 -21.96 14.78
C THR A 79 1.72 -20.76 14.40
N PRO A 80 0.39 -20.87 14.48
CA PRO A 80 -0.52 -19.77 14.17
C PRO A 80 -0.21 -18.47 14.94
N GLU A 81 0.35 -18.57 16.14
CA GLU A 81 0.70 -17.43 17.02
C GLU A 81 2.12 -16.92 16.81
N SER A 82 2.88 -17.46 15.84
CA SER A 82 4.28 -17.09 15.62
C SER A 82 4.48 -15.77 14.89
N PHE A 83 3.39 -15.07 14.54
CA PHE A 83 3.41 -13.72 14.00
C PHE A 83 2.60 -12.75 14.85
N PHE A 84 3.01 -11.48 14.80
CA PHE A 84 2.20 -10.34 15.16
C PHE A 84 1.96 -9.52 13.90
N LEU A 85 0.71 -9.32 13.51
CA LEU A 85 0.28 -8.72 12.26
C LEU A 85 -0.41 -7.38 12.53
N VAL A 86 -0.05 -6.36 11.76
CA VAL A 86 -0.76 -5.08 11.70
C VAL A 86 -1.08 -4.75 10.24
N GLN A 87 -2.37 -4.73 9.87
CA GLN A 87 -2.86 -4.31 8.56
C GLN A 87 -3.47 -2.91 8.66
N PHE A 88 -3.12 -2.03 7.74
CA PHE A 88 -3.53 -0.63 7.78
C PHE A 88 -3.59 -0.01 6.37
N PRO A 89 -4.46 1.02 6.15
CA PRO A 89 -4.46 1.78 4.90
C PRO A 89 -3.20 2.64 4.83
N LEU A 90 -2.48 2.54 3.70
CA LEU A 90 -1.20 3.24 3.52
C LEU A 90 -1.38 4.74 3.21
N GLU A 91 -2.58 5.15 2.77
CA GLU A 91 -2.86 6.49 2.26
C GLU A 91 -2.50 7.60 3.26
N LEU A 92 -2.76 7.38 4.54
CA LEU A 92 -2.45 8.36 5.59
C LEU A 92 -0.95 8.67 5.65
N PHE A 93 -0.11 7.68 5.46
CA PHE A 93 1.34 7.81 5.54
C PHE A 93 1.92 8.37 4.24
N THR A 94 1.34 8.03 3.07
CA THR A 94 1.83 8.48 1.78
C THR A 94 1.54 9.97 1.52
N GLN A 95 0.63 10.58 2.28
CA GLN A 95 0.44 12.04 2.30
C GLN A 95 1.65 12.79 2.90
N LEU A 96 2.43 12.11 3.74
CA LEU A 96 3.67 12.66 4.28
C LEU A 96 4.81 12.36 3.30
N ASN A 97 5.24 13.38 2.54
CA ASN A 97 6.25 13.24 1.48
C ASN A 97 7.55 12.58 1.94
N GLU A 98 7.92 12.78 3.21
CA GLU A 98 9.13 12.22 3.82
C GLU A 98 9.09 10.69 3.92
N PHE A 99 7.91 10.07 3.98
CA PHE A 99 7.76 8.61 4.03
C PHE A 99 7.74 7.93 2.66
N LYS A 100 7.54 8.66 1.57
CA LYS A 100 7.52 8.06 0.22
C LYS A 100 8.79 7.26 -0.10
N PRO A 101 10.01 7.78 0.17
CA PRO A 101 11.24 7.00 -0.01
C PRO A 101 11.29 5.74 0.85
N VAL A 102 10.77 5.81 2.09
CA VAL A 102 10.73 4.68 3.03
C VAL A 102 9.89 3.54 2.47
N PHE A 103 8.64 3.82 2.09
CA PHE A 103 7.76 2.80 1.52
C PHE A 103 8.25 2.24 0.20
N SER A 104 8.87 3.10 -0.60
CA SER A 104 9.48 2.68 -1.83
C SER A 104 10.67 1.74 -1.62
N ALA A 105 11.50 1.98 -0.63
CA ALA A 105 12.59 1.08 -0.26
C ALA A 105 12.05 -0.24 0.31
N LEU A 106 11.02 -0.18 1.14
CA LEU A 106 10.34 -1.36 1.69
C LEU A 106 9.64 -2.21 0.62
N SER A 107 9.07 -1.60 -0.42
CA SER A 107 8.48 -2.35 -1.53
C SER A 107 9.51 -3.11 -2.35
N ARG A 108 10.79 -2.67 -2.37
CA ARG A 108 11.89 -3.38 -3.05
C ARG A 108 12.58 -4.42 -2.17
N ASN A 109 12.73 -4.09 -0.90
CA ASN A 109 13.32 -4.98 0.10
C ASN A 109 12.41 -4.97 1.33
N PRO A 110 11.38 -5.81 1.35
CA PRO A 110 10.37 -5.80 2.40
C PRO A 110 10.86 -6.32 3.75
N MET A 111 12.00 -7.02 3.79
CA MET A 111 12.53 -7.59 5.03
C MET A 111 13.40 -6.58 5.78
N ILE A 112 13.11 -6.41 7.06
CA ILE A 112 13.92 -5.67 8.03
C ILE A 112 14.48 -6.71 9.01
N ALA A 113 15.72 -7.13 8.77
CA ALA A 113 16.40 -8.09 9.64
C ALA A 113 16.76 -7.44 10.98
N TYR A 114 16.39 -8.08 12.08
CA TYR A 114 16.59 -7.55 13.42
C TYR A 114 18.06 -7.49 13.81
N ASP A 115 18.48 -6.34 14.33
CA ASP A 115 19.77 -6.13 14.94
C ASP A 115 19.57 -5.69 16.41
N PRO A 116 19.92 -6.53 17.40
CA PRO A 116 19.68 -6.25 18.82
C PRO A 116 20.51 -5.08 19.38
N VAL A 117 21.59 -4.67 18.69
CA VAL A 117 22.41 -3.53 19.12
C VAL A 117 21.93 -2.21 18.50
N SER A 118 21.07 -2.25 17.51
CA SER A 118 20.49 -1.06 16.88
C SER A 118 19.40 -0.45 17.77
N GLN A 119 19.54 0.82 18.08
CA GLN A 119 18.53 1.58 18.82
C GLN A 119 17.23 1.68 18.03
N GLU A 120 17.33 1.88 16.71
CA GLU A 120 16.18 2.00 15.82
C GLU A 120 15.38 0.71 15.77
N HIS A 121 16.03 -0.46 15.62
CA HIS A 121 15.33 -1.74 15.66
C HIS A 121 14.60 -1.97 16.97
N ASN A 122 15.26 -1.68 18.11
CA ASN A 122 14.64 -1.81 19.44
C ASN A 122 13.44 -0.87 19.59
N GLU A 123 13.50 0.35 19.05
CA GLU A 123 12.36 1.27 19.08
C GLU A 123 11.21 0.82 18.19
N ILE A 124 11.48 0.23 17.01
CA ILE A 124 10.43 -0.37 16.16
C ILE A 124 9.71 -1.49 16.92
N ILE A 125 10.44 -2.40 17.55
CA ILE A 125 9.86 -3.48 18.38
C ILE A 125 9.03 -2.91 19.53
N SER A 126 9.51 -1.84 20.19
CA SER A 126 8.78 -1.14 21.23
C SER A 126 7.48 -0.53 20.73
N CYS A 127 7.48 0.11 19.55
CA CYS A 127 6.26 0.62 18.92
C CYS A 127 5.24 -0.50 18.66
N LEU A 128 5.67 -1.62 18.07
CA LEU A 128 4.79 -2.76 17.80
C LEU A 128 4.25 -3.37 19.11
N SER A 129 5.05 -3.42 20.17
CA SER A 129 4.60 -3.87 21.50
C SER A 129 3.56 -2.93 22.09
N ARG A 130 3.70 -1.61 21.93
CA ARG A 130 2.69 -0.62 22.36
C ARG A 130 1.41 -0.74 21.56
N ILE A 131 1.49 -0.97 20.22
CA ILE A 131 0.32 -1.24 19.38
C ILE A 131 -0.45 -2.46 19.91
N ARG A 132 0.26 -3.52 20.26
CA ARG A 132 -0.34 -4.73 20.84
C ARG A 132 -1.09 -4.41 22.16
N ALA A 133 -0.49 -3.64 23.05
CA ALA A 133 -1.10 -3.24 24.32
C ALA A 133 -2.35 -2.36 24.09
N LEU A 134 -2.29 -1.39 23.18
CA LEU A 134 -3.41 -0.54 22.80
C LEU A 134 -4.58 -1.36 22.21
N ASN A 135 -4.27 -2.37 21.39
CA ASN A 135 -5.29 -3.28 20.85
C ASN A 135 -6.02 -4.05 21.94
N ALA A 136 -5.30 -4.52 22.94
CA ALA A 136 -5.88 -5.25 24.09
C ALA A 136 -6.73 -4.34 24.99
N ALA A 137 -6.36 -3.06 25.16
CA ALA A 137 -7.07 -2.11 26.01
C ALA A 137 -8.38 -1.60 25.38
N GLY A 138 -8.43 -1.41 24.06
CA GLY A 138 -9.64 -0.99 23.33
C GLY A 138 -10.21 0.37 23.75
N GLU A 139 -9.36 1.30 24.18
CA GLU A 139 -9.73 2.59 24.77
C GLU A 139 -10.19 3.63 23.74
N LEU A 140 -10.67 4.78 24.24
CA LEU A 140 -11.00 5.94 23.43
C LEU A 140 -9.76 6.42 22.63
N PHE A 141 -9.96 6.84 21.37
CA PHE A 141 -8.88 7.19 20.44
C PHE A 141 -7.94 6.04 20.04
N TYR A 142 -8.38 4.81 20.16
CA TYR A 142 -7.66 3.59 19.81
C TYR A 142 -6.91 3.68 18.47
N GLU A 143 -7.61 3.97 17.36
CA GLU A 143 -6.99 4.04 16.04
C GLU A 143 -5.94 5.15 15.93
N VAL A 144 -6.24 6.33 16.48
CA VAL A 144 -5.29 7.47 16.48
C VAL A 144 -4.01 7.11 17.23
N SER A 145 -4.14 6.41 18.36
CA SER A 145 -3.01 5.95 19.16
C SER A 145 -2.15 4.94 18.39
N ILE A 146 -2.77 4.00 17.67
CA ILE A 146 -2.05 3.04 16.83
C ILE A 146 -1.36 3.73 15.66
N TYR A 147 -2.02 4.67 14.97
CA TYR A 147 -1.38 5.44 13.89
C TYR A 147 -0.16 6.23 14.40
N SER A 148 -0.23 6.78 15.62
CA SER A 148 0.90 7.46 16.24
C SER A 148 2.10 6.52 16.44
N GLU A 149 1.88 5.29 16.90
CA GLU A 149 2.94 4.30 17.06
C GLU A 149 3.48 3.81 15.71
N LEU A 150 2.61 3.62 14.70
CA LEU A 150 3.04 3.30 13.33
C LEU A 150 3.90 4.41 12.70
N LEU A 151 3.54 5.69 12.91
CA LEU A 151 4.35 6.83 12.46
C LEU A 151 5.74 6.80 13.06
N LYS A 152 5.86 6.52 14.38
CA LYS A 152 7.14 6.39 15.07
C LYS A 152 7.94 5.21 14.50
N ALA A 153 7.31 4.05 14.30
CA ALA A 153 7.97 2.88 13.72
C ALA A 153 8.52 3.18 12.32
N PHE A 154 7.73 3.81 11.44
CA PHE A 154 8.19 4.18 10.09
C PHE A 154 9.28 5.26 10.11
N LEU A 155 9.27 6.17 11.07
CA LEU A 155 10.38 7.10 11.27
C LEU A 155 11.68 6.35 11.58
N GLN A 156 11.65 5.36 12.47
CA GLN A 156 12.84 4.55 12.80
C GLN A 156 13.30 3.71 11.60
N ILE A 157 12.37 3.12 10.83
CA ILE A 157 12.69 2.42 9.59
C ILE A 157 13.37 3.37 8.58
N GLY A 158 12.87 4.60 8.45
CA GLY A 158 13.48 5.63 7.60
C GLY A 158 14.90 6.01 8.05
N LEU A 159 15.14 6.10 9.35
CA LEU A 159 16.47 6.38 9.91
C LEU A 159 17.46 5.23 9.64
N LEU A 160 17.02 3.97 9.79
CA LEU A 160 17.81 2.79 9.41
C LEU A 160 18.20 2.83 7.94
N GLN A 161 17.23 3.08 7.07
CA GLN A 161 17.47 3.18 5.62
C GLN A 161 18.38 4.36 5.28
N GLY A 162 18.18 5.52 5.91
CA GLY A 162 19.01 6.71 5.73
C GLY A 162 20.48 6.47 6.10
N ARG A 163 20.76 5.73 7.16
CA ARG A 163 22.14 5.34 7.54
C ARG A 163 22.75 4.38 6.53
N ALA A 164 21.99 3.43 6.01
CA ALA A 164 22.45 2.52 4.95
C ALA A 164 22.79 3.29 3.67
N VAL A 165 22.01 4.33 3.35
CA VAL A 165 22.21 5.21 2.18
C VAL A 165 23.46 6.07 2.33
N THR A 166 23.78 6.57 3.52
CA THR A 166 24.95 7.45 3.72
C THR A 166 26.27 6.68 3.73
N SER A 167 26.24 5.38 4.01
CA SER A 167 27.47 4.62 4.19
C SER A 167 28.06 4.03 2.92
N ASN A 168 27.31 3.64 1.86
CA ASN A 168 27.89 3.00 0.65
C ASN A 168 26.94 2.78 -0.53
N LEU A 169 26.16 3.78 -0.99
CA LEU A 169 25.39 3.55 -2.22
C LEU A 169 26.23 3.81 -3.47
N PRO A 170 26.27 2.85 -4.42
CA PRO A 170 26.75 3.09 -5.79
C PRO A 170 25.96 4.24 -6.45
N ALA A 171 26.57 4.95 -7.38
CA ALA A 171 25.94 6.11 -8.05
C ALA A 171 24.60 5.78 -8.75
N ASN A 172 24.44 4.57 -9.24
CA ASN A 172 23.21 4.05 -9.83
C ASN A 172 22.06 3.94 -8.81
N GLU A 173 22.31 3.52 -7.57
CA GLU A 173 21.26 3.40 -6.55
C GLU A 173 20.77 4.79 -6.06
N LYS A 174 21.65 5.79 -5.99
CA LYS A 174 21.26 7.19 -5.74
C LYS A 174 20.34 7.71 -6.85
N THR A 175 20.63 7.33 -8.09
CA THR A 175 19.81 7.69 -9.25
C THR A 175 18.45 7.00 -9.18
N ASP A 176 18.38 5.74 -8.80
CA ASP A 176 17.14 4.98 -8.65
C ASP A 176 16.26 5.57 -7.54
N MET A 177 16.80 5.90 -6.38
CA MET A 177 16.06 6.56 -5.30
C MET A 177 15.50 7.93 -5.73
N LYS A 178 16.30 8.73 -6.46
CA LYS A 178 15.84 10.00 -7.02
C LYS A 178 14.72 9.80 -8.03
N ASN A 179 14.87 8.87 -8.95
CA ASN A 179 13.87 8.56 -9.97
C ASN A 179 12.55 8.10 -9.33
N MET A 180 12.63 7.31 -8.29
CA MET A 180 11.51 6.78 -7.54
C MET A 180 10.76 7.89 -6.79
N GLY A 181 11.47 8.83 -6.15
CA GLY A 181 10.88 10.03 -5.55
C GLY A 181 10.10 10.84 -6.59
N LEU A 182 10.67 11.04 -7.77
CA LEU A 182 10.01 11.77 -8.85
C LEU A 182 8.78 11.03 -9.41
N ILE A 183 8.82 9.70 -9.49
CA ILE A 183 7.64 8.92 -9.90
C ILE A 183 6.55 8.92 -8.82
N ALA A 184 6.91 8.88 -7.54
CA ALA A 184 5.94 9.04 -6.45
C ALA A 184 5.26 10.42 -6.49
N GLU A 185 6.02 11.50 -6.76
CA GLU A 185 5.48 12.84 -6.99
C GLU A 185 4.55 12.89 -8.21
N ALA A 186 4.92 12.20 -9.30
CA ALA A 186 4.05 12.06 -10.48
C ALA A 186 2.72 11.37 -10.14
N CYS A 187 2.74 10.27 -9.37
CA CYS A 187 1.54 9.58 -8.96
C CYS A 187 0.62 10.48 -8.13
N LEU A 188 1.19 11.24 -7.18
CA LEU A 188 0.43 12.21 -6.39
C LEU A 188 -0.20 13.29 -7.28
N TYR A 189 0.59 13.90 -8.15
CA TYR A 189 0.12 14.92 -9.09
C TYR A 189 -1.03 14.40 -9.96
N ILE A 190 -0.93 13.17 -10.47
CA ILE A 190 -1.98 12.53 -11.26
C ILE A 190 -3.24 12.32 -10.41
N SER A 191 -3.12 11.83 -9.19
CA SER A 191 -4.26 11.58 -8.29
C SER A 191 -4.99 12.86 -7.94
N GLU A 192 -4.28 13.93 -7.61
CA GLU A 192 -4.85 15.24 -7.26
C GLU A 192 -5.54 15.93 -8.45
N ASN A 193 -5.02 15.71 -9.66
CA ASN A 193 -5.50 16.36 -10.89
C ASN A 193 -6.21 15.39 -11.85
N CYS A 194 -6.66 14.24 -11.39
CA CYS A 194 -7.20 13.19 -12.25
C CYS A 194 -8.46 13.58 -13.02
N THR A 195 -9.20 14.59 -12.58
CA THR A 195 -10.40 15.13 -13.26
C THR A 195 -10.05 15.96 -14.49
N GLU A 196 -8.84 16.51 -14.52
CA GLU A 196 -8.37 17.35 -15.63
C GLU A 196 -7.92 16.51 -16.85
N PRO A 197 -7.84 17.11 -18.04
CA PRO A 197 -7.34 16.42 -19.23
C PRO A 197 -5.83 16.25 -19.22
N LEU A 198 -5.32 15.49 -18.25
CA LEU A 198 -3.89 15.23 -18.08
C LEU A 198 -3.30 14.39 -19.19
N THR A 199 -2.09 14.78 -19.62
CA THR A 199 -1.26 14.03 -20.55
C THR A 199 0.06 13.59 -19.92
N PRO A 200 0.78 12.59 -20.47
CA PRO A 200 2.12 12.26 -20.01
C PRO A 200 3.12 13.44 -20.09
N ASP A 201 2.90 14.36 -21.03
CA ASP A 201 3.75 15.57 -21.19
C ASP A 201 3.54 16.53 -20.02
N ASP A 202 2.31 16.70 -19.52
CA ASP A 202 2.03 17.58 -18.40
C ASP A 202 2.70 17.06 -17.12
N VAL A 203 2.56 15.76 -16.86
CA VAL A 203 3.16 15.12 -15.68
C VAL A 203 4.69 15.14 -15.77
N SER A 204 5.25 14.78 -16.91
CA SER A 204 6.72 14.78 -17.09
C SER A 204 7.32 16.17 -16.92
N ARG A 205 6.63 17.22 -17.37
CA ARG A 205 7.04 18.62 -17.17
C ARG A 205 6.97 19.00 -15.69
N HIS A 206 5.93 18.58 -14.99
CA HIS A 206 5.76 18.84 -13.56
C HIS A 206 6.94 18.30 -12.73
N ILE A 207 7.38 17.07 -13.02
CA ILE A 207 8.49 16.42 -12.31
C ILE A 207 9.88 16.68 -12.92
N GLY A 208 9.99 17.58 -13.92
CA GLY A 208 11.27 17.95 -14.55
C GLY A 208 11.94 16.83 -15.35
N MET A 209 11.15 15.93 -15.97
CA MET A 209 11.66 14.85 -16.82
C MET A 209 11.23 14.99 -18.28
N SER A 210 11.95 14.29 -19.18
CA SER A 210 11.43 14.09 -20.54
C SER A 210 10.28 13.08 -20.53
N LYS A 211 9.29 13.23 -21.43
CA LYS A 211 8.16 12.31 -21.60
C LYS A 211 8.58 10.84 -21.76
N SER A 212 9.61 10.59 -22.56
CA SER A 212 10.11 9.23 -22.80
C SER A 212 10.69 8.62 -21.53
N HIS A 213 11.48 9.38 -20.79
CA HIS A 213 12.07 8.93 -19.52
C HIS A 213 10.98 8.71 -18.45
N PHE A 214 10.05 9.65 -18.30
CA PHE A 214 8.89 9.48 -17.43
C PHE A 214 8.11 8.21 -17.76
N SER A 215 7.71 8.00 -19.02
CA SER A 215 6.90 6.84 -19.41
C SER A 215 7.60 5.51 -19.14
N HIS A 216 8.92 5.47 -19.35
CA HIS A 216 9.73 4.29 -19.05
C HIS A 216 9.78 4.02 -17.54
N LEU A 217 10.17 5.02 -16.75
CA LEU A 217 10.29 4.88 -15.30
C LEU A 217 8.92 4.63 -14.65
N PHE A 218 7.87 5.32 -15.11
CA PHE A 218 6.52 5.12 -14.59
C PHE A 218 6.08 3.66 -14.74
N ARG A 219 6.30 3.07 -15.91
CA ARG A 219 6.00 1.65 -16.15
C ARG A 219 6.88 0.73 -15.30
N THR A 220 8.15 1.09 -15.08
CA THR A 220 9.10 0.29 -14.27
C THR A 220 8.73 0.27 -12.80
N TYR A 221 8.33 1.43 -12.22
CA TYR A 221 8.09 1.56 -10.78
C TYR A 221 6.62 1.40 -10.38
N VAL A 222 5.68 1.67 -11.28
CA VAL A 222 4.22 1.58 -11.00
C VAL A 222 3.61 0.31 -11.57
N ASP A 223 4.33 -0.39 -12.46
CA ASP A 223 3.87 -1.56 -13.23
C ASP A 223 2.58 -1.33 -14.02
N MET A 224 2.27 -0.08 -14.31
CA MET A 224 1.09 0.35 -15.07
C MET A 224 1.48 1.40 -16.10
N THR A 225 0.66 1.53 -17.16
CA THR A 225 0.77 2.70 -18.03
C THR A 225 0.18 3.94 -17.33
N PHE A 226 0.64 5.13 -17.72
CA PHE A 226 0.04 6.40 -17.27
C PHE A 226 -1.50 6.41 -17.46
N VAL A 227 -1.98 5.93 -18.63
CA VAL A 227 -3.41 5.91 -18.95
C VAL A 227 -4.18 4.96 -18.04
N ASP A 228 -3.63 3.78 -17.74
CA ASP A 228 -4.27 2.83 -16.83
C ASP A 228 -4.31 3.39 -15.40
N PHE A 229 -3.22 4.00 -14.93
CA PHE A 229 -3.15 4.63 -13.62
C PHE A 229 -4.14 5.79 -13.48
N LEU A 230 -4.14 6.75 -14.43
CA LEU A 230 -5.11 7.85 -14.46
C LEU A 230 -6.56 7.33 -14.47
N THR A 231 -6.82 6.28 -15.25
CA THR A 231 -8.15 5.65 -15.30
C THR A 231 -8.53 5.07 -13.94
N THR A 232 -7.60 4.41 -13.25
CA THR A 232 -7.82 3.85 -11.91
C THR A 232 -8.13 4.94 -10.89
N GLU A 233 -7.38 6.04 -10.90
CA GLU A 233 -7.60 7.17 -10.00
C GLU A 233 -8.98 7.83 -10.22
N ARG A 234 -9.39 7.98 -11.49
CA ARG A 234 -10.74 8.45 -11.85
C ARG A 234 -11.83 7.52 -11.32
N ILE A 235 -11.63 6.20 -11.39
CA ILE A 235 -12.59 5.23 -10.85
C ILE A 235 -12.63 5.27 -9.32
N LYS A 236 -11.49 5.41 -8.65
CA LYS A 236 -11.45 5.61 -7.18
C LYS A 236 -12.25 6.88 -6.78
N ARG A 237 -12.08 7.97 -7.51
CA ARG A 237 -12.85 9.20 -7.28
C ARG A 237 -14.34 8.97 -7.48
N ALA A 238 -14.72 8.26 -8.55
CA ALA A 238 -16.12 7.90 -8.83
C ALA A 238 -16.76 7.08 -7.71
N GLU A 239 -16.02 6.19 -7.06
CA GLU A 239 -16.48 5.42 -5.91
C GLU A 239 -16.87 6.29 -4.72
N GLY A 240 -16.14 7.37 -4.48
CA GLY A 240 -16.47 8.32 -3.43
C GLY A 240 -17.84 8.97 -3.61
N PHE A 241 -18.23 9.28 -4.84
CA PHE A 241 -19.55 9.87 -5.14
C PHE A 241 -20.71 8.90 -4.93
N PHE A 242 -20.51 7.59 -5.08
CA PHE A 242 -21.57 6.59 -4.85
C PHE A 242 -21.95 6.38 -3.38
N SER A 243 -21.34 7.12 -2.46
CA SER A 243 -21.79 7.22 -1.07
C SER A 243 -23.11 8.00 -0.95
N ASP A 244 -23.45 8.85 -1.93
CA ASP A 244 -24.75 9.50 -2.05
C ASP A 244 -25.69 8.64 -2.92
N PRO A 245 -26.81 8.11 -2.34
CA PRO A 245 -27.74 7.27 -3.09
C PRO A 245 -28.47 8.02 -4.23
N ASN A 246 -28.52 9.34 -4.18
CA ASN A 246 -29.23 10.17 -5.15
C ASN A 246 -28.36 10.63 -6.33
N VAL A 247 -27.04 10.37 -6.30
CA VAL A 247 -26.14 10.81 -7.37
C VAL A 247 -26.46 10.09 -8.69
N HIS A 248 -26.50 10.84 -9.79
CA HIS A 248 -26.68 10.24 -11.12
C HIS A 248 -25.36 9.72 -11.66
N VAL A 249 -25.38 8.49 -12.18
CA VAL A 249 -24.17 7.84 -12.78
C VAL A 249 -23.53 8.67 -13.88
N VAL A 250 -24.33 9.47 -14.59
CA VAL A 250 -23.86 10.38 -15.65
C VAL A 250 -23.00 11.50 -15.04
N ASP A 251 -23.45 12.11 -13.96
CA ASP A 251 -22.74 13.20 -13.30
C ASP A 251 -21.44 12.66 -12.68
N VAL A 252 -21.51 11.52 -12.00
CA VAL A 252 -20.31 10.82 -11.48
C VAL A 252 -19.26 10.60 -12.57
N ALA A 253 -19.66 10.21 -13.76
CA ALA A 253 -18.71 10.00 -14.86
C ALA A 253 -17.95 11.29 -15.22
N TYR A 254 -18.65 12.40 -15.38
CA TYR A 254 -18.03 13.69 -15.75
C TYR A 254 -17.23 14.28 -14.60
N ASP A 255 -17.76 14.26 -13.38
CA ASP A 255 -17.10 14.78 -12.17
C ASP A 255 -15.85 13.99 -11.79
N SER A 256 -15.75 12.76 -12.30
CA SER A 256 -14.54 11.91 -12.16
C SER A 256 -13.55 12.08 -13.31
N GLY A 257 -13.80 13.02 -14.23
CA GLY A 257 -12.87 13.36 -15.32
C GLY A 257 -13.00 12.53 -16.59
N PHE A 258 -14.10 11.75 -16.78
CA PHE A 258 -14.34 11.06 -18.03
C PHE A 258 -15.04 11.99 -19.04
N THR A 259 -14.64 11.89 -20.29
CA THR A 259 -15.21 12.68 -21.40
C THR A 259 -16.49 12.06 -21.98
N SER A 260 -16.84 10.82 -21.63
CA SER A 260 -18.06 10.15 -22.04
C SER A 260 -18.47 9.05 -21.07
N ILE A 261 -19.78 8.87 -20.95
CA ILE A 261 -20.37 7.79 -20.15
C ILE A 261 -19.97 6.40 -20.65
N SER A 262 -19.75 6.24 -21.95
CA SER A 262 -19.32 4.97 -22.54
C SER A 262 -17.91 4.59 -22.12
N SER A 263 -16.97 5.54 -22.11
CA SER A 263 -15.60 5.32 -21.62
C SER A 263 -15.59 5.04 -20.11
N PHE A 264 -16.40 5.77 -19.34
CA PHE A 264 -16.57 5.53 -17.91
C PHE A 264 -17.08 4.12 -17.62
N ASN A 265 -18.18 3.70 -18.22
CA ASN A 265 -18.77 2.38 -17.96
C ASN A 265 -17.80 1.24 -18.30
N ARG A 266 -17.06 1.36 -19.41
CA ARG A 266 -16.03 0.38 -19.80
C ARG A 266 -14.89 0.33 -18.79
N ALA A 267 -14.38 1.50 -18.38
CA ALA A 267 -13.30 1.61 -17.39
C ALA A 267 -13.75 1.08 -16.04
N PHE A 268 -14.94 1.46 -15.58
CA PHE A 268 -15.49 1.01 -14.30
C PHE A 268 -15.63 -0.51 -14.25
N ARG A 269 -16.18 -1.12 -15.31
CA ARG A 269 -16.29 -2.58 -15.40
C ARG A 269 -14.92 -3.26 -15.46
N LYS A 270 -13.93 -2.67 -16.14
CA LYS A 270 -12.56 -3.19 -16.19
C LYS A 270 -11.91 -3.19 -14.79
N VAL A 271 -12.10 -2.13 -14.01
CA VAL A 271 -11.45 -1.94 -12.69
C VAL A 271 -12.20 -2.65 -11.57
N LYS A 272 -13.56 -2.62 -11.58
CA LYS A 272 -14.40 -3.12 -10.48
C LYS A 272 -15.09 -4.46 -10.76
N GLY A 273 -15.02 -4.97 -11.97
CA GLY A 273 -15.66 -6.22 -12.35
C GLY A 273 -17.18 -6.13 -12.55
N CYS A 274 -17.83 -5.02 -12.19
CA CYS A 274 -19.27 -4.78 -12.30
C CYS A 274 -19.56 -3.41 -12.92
N SER A 275 -20.82 -3.16 -13.29
CA SER A 275 -21.25 -1.84 -13.79
C SER A 275 -21.37 -0.82 -12.65
N PRO A 276 -21.27 0.50 -12.94
CA PRO A 276 -21.49 1.55 -11.93
C PRO A 276 -22.84 1.45 -11.24
N THR A 277 -23.88 1.05 -11.96
CA THR A 277 -25.23 0.90 -11.43
C THR A 277 -25.34 -0.30 -10.48
N GLU A 278 -24.71 -1.42 -10.81
CA GLU A 278 -24.62 -2.57 -9.92
C GLU A 278 -23.84 -2.24 -8.65
N PHE A 279 -22.70 -1.58 -8.80
CA PHE A 279 -21.85 -1.15 -7.68
C PHE A 279 -22.58 -0.23 -6.71
N ARG A 280 -23.33 0.75 -7.22
CA ARG A 280 -24.15 1.66 -6.40
C ARG A 280 -25.19 0.90 -5.57
N ARG A 281 -25.85 -0.11 -6.13
CA ARG A 281 -26.86 -0.92 -5.40
C ARG A 281 -26.26 -1.67 -4.21
N THR A 282 -25.04 -2.17 -4.34
CA THR A 282 -24.37 -2.92 -3.26
C THR A 282 -23.86 -2.04 -2.10
N ARG A 283 -23.91 -0.71 -2.24
CA ARG A 283 -23.51 0.24 -1.18
C ARG A 283 -24.68 0.89 -0.45
N VAL A 284 -25.90 0.71 -0.94
CA VAL A 284 -27.13 1.32 -0.38
C VAL A 284 -27.88 0.30 0.51
N ASP A 285 -27.55 -0.97 0.43
CA ASP A 285 -28.01 -2.04 1.33
C ASP A 285 -27.01 -2.25 2.48
#